data_fe56a51df49169d70d3aa6e95657ac30
#
_entry.id   fe56a51df49169d70d3aa6e95657ac30
#
_cell.length_a   1.000
_cell.length_b   1.000
_cell.length_c   1.000
_cell.angle_alpha   90.00
_cell.angle_beta   90.00
_cell.angle_gamma   90.00
#
_symmetry.space_group_name_H-M   'P 1'
#
loop_
_entity.id
_entity.type
_entity.pdbx_description
1 polymer ?
#
loop_
_entity_poly.entity_id
_entity_poly.type
_entity_poly.pdbx_seq_one_letter_code
_entity_poly.pdbx_strand_id
1 'polypeptide(L)'
;MRQIEVAPKLTADGLEGDYRLLSEFNGTVLAGHPTQYGVQFVTWDRTYNQTGLWQGHFIGPGCGTADYTAAKQDFAVRSGLIPASALFTPEQLTEVYRSIGETLENYCITPERQKLLESAEQQIRLAVPDLAERCHTSMQLEEEYDTPDHQGGYTFLMT
;
A
#
# COMPACT_ATOMS: atom_id res chain seq x y z
N MET A 1 -12.94 15.60 -6.71
CA MET A 1 -13.92 15.43 -7.79
C MET A 1 -13.72 16.38 -8.96
N ARG A 2 -13.54 17.70 -8.79
CA ARG A 2 -13.39 18.64 -9.92
C ARG A 2 -12.27 18.34 -10.92
N GLN A 3 -11.21 17.66 -10.53
CA GLN A 3 -10.09 17.34 -11.44
C GLN A 3 -10.44 16.24 -12.47
N ILE A 4 -11.38 15.35 -12.17
CA ILE A 4 -11.75 14.26 -13.07
C ILE A 4 -12.67 14.77 -14.20
N GLU A 5 -13.54 15.72 -13.91
CA GLU A 5 -14.47 16.29 -14.89
C GLU A 5 -13.75 17.09 -15.99
N VAL A 6 -12.60 17.69 -15.67
CA VAL A 6 -11.77 18.46 -16.64
C VAL A 6 -10.68 17.59 -17.30
N ALA A 7 -10.46 16.37 -16.85
CA ALA A 7 -9.46 15.49 -17.44
C ALA A 7 -9.91 15.02 -18.85
N PRO A 8 -8.98 14.88 -19.81
CA PRO A 8 -9.30 14.44 -21.15
C PRO A 8 -9.91 13.05 -21.16
N LYS A 9 -10.79 12.78 -22.13
CA LYS A 9 -11.35 11.45 -22.32
C LYS A 9 -10.24 10.49 -22.75
N LEU A 10 -10.16 9.34 -22.08
CA LEU A 10 -9.27 8.25 -22.49
C LEU A 10 -9.88 7.56 -23.71
N THR A 11 -9.07 7.39 -24.76
CA THR A 11 -9.44 6.66 -25.97
C THR A 11 -8.52 5.46 -26.15
N ALA A 12 -9.11 4.30 -26.42
CA ALA A 12 -8.39 3.08 -26.74
C ALA A 12 -9.30 2.12 -27.50
N ASP A 13 -8.72 1.22 -28.29
CA ASP A 13 -9.46 0.20 -29.01
C ASP A 13 -10.19 -0.73 -28.03
N GLY A 14 -11.48 -0.92 -28.24
CA GLY A 14 -12.34 -1.77 -27.40
C GLY A 14 -12.68 -1.18 -26.03
N LEU A 15 -12.28 0.07 -25.72
CA LEU A 15 -12.65 0.72 -24.47
C LEU A 15 -14.07 1.25 -24.53
N GLU A 16 -14.97 0.65 -23.75
CA GLU A 16 -16.32 1.13 -23.54
C GLU A 16 -16.42 1.94 -22.25
N GLY A 17 -17.21 3.02 -22.25
CA GLY A 17 -17.44 3.87 -21.09
C GLY A 17 -16.74 5.24 -21.15
N ASP A 18 -17.04 6.08 -20.16
CA ASP A 18 -16.51 7.45 -20.07
C ASP A 18 -15.33 7.51 -19.08
N TYR A 19 -14.21 6.94 -19.51
CA TYR A 19 -12.98 7.01 -18.73
C TYR A 19 -12.22 8.30 -19.00
N ARG A 20 -11.72 8.91 -17.93
CA ARG A 20 -10.92 10.13 -17.96
C ARG A 20 -9.47 9.80 -17.69
N LEU A 21 -8.58 10.23 -18.59
CA LEU A 21 -7.14 10.02 -18.44
C LEU A 21 -6.61 10.94 -17.34
N LEU A 22 -6.08 10.36 -16.27
CA LEU A 22 -5.51 11.09 -15.13
C LEU A 22 -3.98 11.16 -15.21
N SER A 23 -3.35 10.10 -15.67
CA SER A 23 -1.89 10.03 -15.87
C SER A 23 -1.54 8.92 -16.87
N GLU A 24 -0.41 9.10 -17.56
CA GLU A 24 0.18 8.08 -18.41
C GLU A 24 1.70 8.19 -18.36
N PHE A 25 2.37 7.10 -18.08
CA PHE A 25 3.83 7.02 -18.05
C PHE A 25 4.30 5.60 -18.33
N ASN A 26 5.35 5.48 -19.14
CA ASN A 26 6.03 4.22 -19.47
C ASN A 26 5.05 3.09 -19.90
N GLY A 27 4.05 3.44 -20.70
CA GLY A 27 3.05 2.49 -21.17
C GLY A 27 1.97 2.10 -20.16
N THR A 28 2.00 2.63 -18.94
CA THR A 28 0.94 2.46 -17.95
C THR A 28 0.03 3.68 -17.93
N VAL A 29 -1.28 3.45 -17.88
CA VAL A 29 -2.33 4.46 -17.85
C VAL A 29 -3.05 4.41 -16.50
N LEU A 30 -3.28 5.55 -15.88
CA LEU A 30 -4.23 5.73 -14.77
C LEU A 30 -5.44 6.49 -15.26
N ALA A 31 -6.62 5.95 -15.07
CA ALA A 31 -7.88 6.57 -15.46
C ALA A 31 -8.91 6.55 -14.33
N GLY A 32 -9.90 7.44 -14.43
CA GLY A 32 -11.05 7.50 -13.55
C GLY A 32 -12.35 7.45 -14.35
N HIS A 33 -13.31 6.66 -13.87
CA HIS A 33 -14.66 6.56 -14.41
C HIS A 33 -15.69 7.03 -13.37
N PRO A 34 -16.36 8.18 -13.59
CA PRO A 34 -17.43 8.62 -12.71
C PRO A 34 -18.60 7.62 -12.73
N THR A 35 -19.06 7.20 -11.57
CA THR A 35 -20.24 6.37 -11.38
C THR A 35 -21.22 7.02 -10.42
N GLN A 36 -22.43 6.50 -10.29
CA GLN A 36 -23.40 6.98 -9.30
C GLN A 36 -22.95 6.77 -7.84
N TYR A 37 -22.00 5.88 -7.61
CA TYR A 37 -21.46 5.55 -6.27
C TYR A 37 -20.12 6.23 -5.97
N GLY A 38 -19.60 7.02 -6.90
CA GLY A 38 -18.30 7.66 -6.80
C GLY A 38 -17.46 7.43 -8.03
N VAL A 39 -16.14 7.58 -7.89
CA VAL A 39 -15.22 7.36 -9.00
C VAL A 39 -14.57 5.98 -8.87
N GLN A 40 -14.71 5.18 -9.89
CA GLN A 40 -13.91 3.98 -10.09
C GLN A 40 -12.59 4.38 -10.76
N PHE A 41 -11.48 4.05 -10.13
CA PHE A 41 -10.15 4.21 -10.72
C PHE A 41 -9.71 2.91 -11.35
N VAL A 42 -8.86 3.02 -12.35
CA VAL A 42 -8.28 1.85 -12.99
C VAL A 42 -6.89 2.18 -13.53
N THR A 43 -5.98 1.23 -13.40
CA THR A 43 -4.69 1.27 -14.09
C THR A 43 -4.67 0.20 -15.17
N TRP A 44 -4.17 0.54 -16.34
CA TRP A 44 -3.98 -0.36 -17.48
C TRP A 44 -2.56 -0.24 -18.02
N ASP A 45 -2.12 -1.29 -18.67
CA ASP A 45 -0.96 -1.21 -19.55
C ASP A 45 -1.43 -1.03 -21.00
N ARG A 46 -0.72 -0.21 -21.77
CA ARG A 46 -0.93 -0.09 -23.20
C ARG A 46 -0.54 -1.39 -23.88
N THR A 47 -1.30 -1.78 -24.87
CA THR A 47 -0.91 -2.88 -25.75
C THR A 47 0.35 -2.53 -26.54
N TYR A 48 1.00 -3.53 -27.11
CA TYR A 48 2.27 -3.35 -27.83
C TYR A 48 2.19 -2.29 -28.94
N ASN A 49 1.04 -2.18 -29.62
CA ASN A 49 0.78 -1.19 -30.67
C ASN A 49 0.28 0.16 -30.14
N GLN A 50 0.20 0.34 -28.81
CA GLN A 50 -0.27 1.56 -28.14
C GLN A 50 -1.75 1.93 -28.37
N THR A 51 -2.53 1.12 -29.06
CA THR A 51 -3.92 1.45 -29.39
C THR A 51 -4.92 0.89 -28.39
N GLY A 52 -4.63 -0.25 -27.77
CA GLY A 52 -5.49 -0.92 -26.79
C GLY A 52 -4.99 -0.82 -25.36
N LEU A 53 -5.76 -1.37 -24.44
CA LEU A 53 -5.47 -1.46 -23.02
C LEU A 53 -5.64 -2.92 -22.55
N TRP A 54 -4.80 -3.35 -21.61
CA TRP A 54 -4.88 -4.69 -21.06
C TRP A 54 -4.49 -4.71 -19.56
N GLN A 55 -4.76 -5.83 -18.88
CA GLN A 55 -4.43 -6.04 -17.46
C GLN A 55 -4.93 -4.90 -16.56
N GLY A 56 -6.23 -4.58 -16.62
CA GLY A 56 -6.86 -3.56 -15.80
C GLY A 56 -6.91 -3.95 -14.34
N HIS A 57 -6.37 -3.08 -13.45
CA HIS A 57 -6.59 -3.14 -12.01
C HIS A 57 -7.65 -2.12 -11.64
N PHE A 58 -8.83 -2.58 -11.25
CA PHE A 58 -9.96 -1.74 -10.88
C PHE A 58 -9.99 -1.50 -9.38
N ILE A 59 -10.07 -0.22 -8.98
CA ILE A 59 -10.00 0.23 -7.59
C ILE A 59 -11.20 1.13 -7.31
N GLY A 60 -11.99 0.78 -6.30
CA GLY A 60 -13.24 1.47 -5.97
C GLY A 60 -14.40 1.14 -6.95
N PRO A 61 -15.50 1.86 -6.87
CA PRO A 61 -15.80 3.00 -6.01
C PRO A 61 -16.11 2.59 -4.56
N GLY A 62 -15.49 3.23 -3.62
CA GLY A 62 -15.69 2.96 -2.19
C GLY A 62 -15.32 4.15 -1.32
N CYS A 63 -14.07 4.24 -0.88
CA CYS A 63 -13.60 5.21 0.10
C CYS A 63 -13.06 6.54 -0.48
N GLY A 64 -13.42 6.94 -1.68
CA GLY A 64 -13.08 8.27 -2.23
C GLY A 64 -11.58 8.56 -2.31
N THR A 65 -11.02 9.29 -1.34
CA THR A 65 -9.59 9.64 -1.34
C THR A 65 -8.67 8.45 -1.14
N ALA A 66 -9.09 7.42 -0.41
CA ALA A 66 -8.32 6.19 -0.22
C ALA A 66 -8.21 5.42 -1.54
N ASP A 67 -9.29 5.31 -2.32
CA ASP A 67 -9.29 4.66 -3.63
C ASP A 67 -8.33 5.37 -4.60
N TYR A 68 -8.34 6.71 -4.62
CA TYR A 68 -7.42 7.47 -5.47
C TYR A 68 -5.96 7.30 -5.04
N THR A 69 -5.69 7.22 -3.74
CA THR A 69 -4.33 6.98 -3.23
C THR A 69 -3.84 5.58 -3.62
N ALA A 70 -4.67 4.56 -3.45
CA ALA A 70 -4.36 3.21 -3.88
C ALA A 70 -4.10 3.12 -5.39
N ALA A 71 -4.93 3.79 -6.21
CA ALA A 71 -4.76 3.83 -7.64
C ALA A 71 -3.46 4.53 -8.09
N LYS A 72 -3.07 5.61 -7.40
CA LYS A 72 -1.77 6.27 -7.65
C LYS A 72 -0.59 5.39 -7.28
N GLN A 73 -0.68 4.65 -6.18
CA GLN A 73 0.36 3.71 -5.78
C GLN A 73 0.51 2.58 -6.80
N ASP A 74 -0.60 1.96 -7.20
CA ASP A 74 -0.58 0.93 -8.23
C ASP A 74 0.00 1.45 -9.56
N PHE A 75 -0.42 2.63 -10.00
CA PHE A 75 0.14 3.30 -11.18
C PHE A 75 1.66 3.53 -11.04
N ALA A 76 2.12 4.04 -9.90
CA ALA A 76 3.54 4.33 -9.68
C ALA A 76 4.41 3.06 -9.73
N VAL A 77 3.91 1.94 -9.20
CA VAL A 77 4.60 0.65 -9.27
C VAL A 77 4.58 0.09 -10.69
N ARG A 78 3.42 0.02 -11.33
CA ARG A 78 3.28 -0.57 -12.67
C ARG A 78 4.04 0.20 -13.73
N SER A 79 4.05 1.52 -13.63
CA SER A 79 4.82 2.39 -14.53
C SER A 79 6.33 2.39 -14.27
N GLY A 80 6.78 1.76 -13.16
CA GLY A 80 8.19 1.72 -12.77
C GLY A 80 8.71 3.01 -12.14
N LEU A 81 7.82 3.95 -11.75
CA LEU A 81 8.20 5.16 -11.03
C LEU A 81 8.77 4.84 -9.64
N ILE A 82 8.22 3.81 -8.99
CA ILE A 82 8.73 3.27 -7.73
C ILE A 82 8.79 1.74 -7.81
N PRO A 83 9.81 1.10 -7.21
CA PRO A 83 9.83 -0.35 -7.13
C PRO A 83 8.77 -0.86 -6.15
N ALA A 84 8.17 -2.02 -6.44
CA ALA A 84 7.19 -2.65 -5.54
C ALA A 84 7.73 -2.87 -4.12
N SER A 85 9.03 -3.16 -3.99
CA SER A 85 9.73 -3.31 -2.71
C SER A 85 9.81 -2.04 -1.86
N ALA A 86 9.51 -0.86 -2.43
CA ALA A 86 9.46 0.39 -1.68
C ALA A 86 8.11 0.63 -1.00
N LEU A 87 7.11 -0.23 -1.23
CA LEU A 87 5.79 -0.14 -0.61
C LEU A 87 5.70 -1.11 0.57
N PHE A 88 5.78 -0.56 1.78
CA PHE A 88 5.42 -1.27 3.01
C PHE A 88 4.00 -0.91 3.40
N THR A 89 3.24 -1.90 3.92
CA THR A 89 1.94 -1.62 4.54
C THR A 89 2.14 -0.95 5.91
N PRO A 90 1.12 -0.22 6.44
CA PRO A 90 1.20 0.32 7.80
C PRO A 90 1.51 -0.75 8.86
N GLU A 91 0.98 -1.98 8.68
CA GLU A 91 1.25 -3.12 9.57
C GLU A 91 2.72 -3.55 9.52
N GLN A 92 3.28 -3.67 8.31
CA GLN A 92 4.70 -3.99 8.13
C GLN A 92 5.61 -2.91 8.72
N LEU A 93 5.27 -1.64 8.52
CA LEU A 93 6.01 -0.53 9.11
C LEU A 93 5.92 -0.50 10.64
N THR A 94 4.76 -0.84 11.20
CA THR A 94 4.57 -0.96 12.65
C THR A 94 5.48 -2.04 13.23
N GLU A 95 5.57 -3.20 12.58
CA GLU A 95 6.42 -4.30 13.03
C GLU A 95 7.92 -3.97 12.92
N VAL A 96 8.32 -3.32 11.83
CA VAL A 96 9.70 -2.82 11.67
C VAL A 96 10.02 -1.78 12.76
N TYR A 97 9.09 -0.88 13.07
CA TYR A 97 9.25 0.12 14.12
C TYR A 97 9.46 -0.52 15.50
N ARG A 98 8.65 -1.52 15.86
CA ARG A 98 8.80 -2.28 17.12
C ARG A 98 10.15 -2.97 17.20
N SER A 99 10.56 -3.67 16.14
CA SER A 99 11.86 -4.34 16.06
C SER A 99 13.05 -3.37 16.18
N ILE A 100 12.91 -2.14 15.65
CA ILE A 100 13.91 -1.09 15.84
C ILE A 100 13.98 -0.69 17.31
N GLY A 101 12.85 -0.44 17.98
CA GLY A 101 12.79 -0.09 19.40
C GLY A 101 13.46 -1.15 20.27
N GLU A 102 13.09 -2.42 20.09
CA GLU A 102 13.70 -3.55 20.80
C GLU A 102 15.21 -3.62 20.58
N THR A 103 15.68 -3.36 19.35
CA THR A 103 17.10 -3.37 19.04
C THR A 103 17.83 -2.25 19.75
N LEU A 104 17.26 -1.05 19.80
CA LEU A 104 17.86 0.12 20.46
C LEU A 104 17.94 -0.06 22.00
N GLU A 105 16.94 -0.73 22.59
CA GLU A 105 16.85 -0.92 24.04
C GLU A 105 17.71 -2.09 24.54
N ASN A 106 17.79 -3.18 23.80
CA ASN A 106 18.31 -4.45 24.30
C ASN A 106 19.70 -4.83 23.78
N TYR A 107 20.24 -4.12 22.77
CA TYR A 107 21.52 -4.48 22.17
C TYR A 107 22.55 -3.35 22.21
N CYS A 108 23.80 -3.72 22.51
CA CYS A 108 24.93 -2.82 22.28
C CYS A 108 25.22 -2.73 20.78
N ILE A 109 24.96 -1.58 20.20
CA ILE A 109 25.15 -1.32 18.77
C ILE A 109 26.16 -0.20 18.55
N THR A 110 26.76 -0.14 17.36
CA THR A 110 27.68 0.94 17.03
C THR A 110 26.95 2.27 16.89
N PRO A 111 27.61 3.41 17.14
CA PRO A 111 26.98 4.73 16.97
C PRO A 111 26.44 4.99 15.57
N GLU A 112 27.09 4.44 14.55
CA GLU A 112 26.66 4.55 13.15
C GLU A 112 25.36 3.79 12.92
N ARG A 113 25.27 2.57 13.45
CA ARG A 113 24.04 1.74 13.36
C ARG A 113 22.90 2.37 14.15
N GLN A 114 23.18 2.92 15.32
CA GLN A 114 22.18 3.63 16.12
C GLN A 114 21.55 4.78 15.34
N LYS A 115 22.36 5.64 14.72
CA LYS A 115 21.87 6.76 13.90
C LYS A 115 21.01 6.31 12.72
N LEU A 116 21.37 5.19 12.07
CA LEU A 116 20.56 4.65 10.98
C LEU A 116 19.20 4.15 11.47
N LEU A 117 19.15 3.46 12.60
CA LEU A 117 17.91 2.96 13.21
C LEU A 117 17.01 4.10 13.67
N GLU A 118 17.57 5.11 14.37
CA GLU A 118 16.84 6.31 14.80
C GLU A 118 16.26 7.09 13.59
N SER A 119 17.03 7.18 12.50
CA SER A 119 16.54 7.81 11.26
C SER A 119 15.40 7.03 10.62
N ALA A 120 15.48 5.70 10.57
CA ALA A 120 14.41 4.85 10.05
C ALA A 120 13.15 4.93 10.93
N GLU A 121 13.30 4.91 12.25
CA GLU A 121 12.23 5.10 13.22
C GLU A 121 11.48 6.42 12.98
N GLN A 122 12.20 7.51 12.78
CA GLN A 122 11.61 8.81 12.51
C GLN A 122 10.83 8.83 11.19
N GLN A 123 11.34 8.19 10.14
CA GLN A 123 10.65 8.10 8.84
C GLN A 123 9.35 7.29 8.97
N ILE A 124 9.36 6.19 9.74
CA ILE A 124 8.16 5.38 9.98
C ILE A 124 7.10 6.18 10.75
N ARG A 125 7.49 6.94 11.77
CA ARG A 125 6.57 7.81 12.54
C ARG A 125 5.87 8.85 11.64
N LEU A 126 6.57 9.36 10.63
CA LEU A 126 5.97 10.29 9.66
C LEU A 126 5.07 9.60 8.65
N ALA A 127 5.36 8.35 8.31
CA ALA A 127 4.60 7.57 7.33
C ALA A 127 3.31 6.96 7.89
N VAL A 128 3.26 6.68 9.19
CA VAL A 128 2.14 6.00 9.88
C VAL A 128 1.61 6.90 11.01
N PRO A 129 0.61 7.76 10.76
CA PRO A 129 0.12 8.74 11.75
C PRO A 129 -0.46 8.12 13.02
N ASP A 130 -1.07 6.93 12.93
CA ASP A 130 -1.69 6.17 14.02
C ASP A 130 -0.77 5.08 14.61
N LEU A 131 0.54 5.24 14.45
CA LEU A 131 1.56 4.25 14.83
C LEU A 131 1.48 3.82 16.31
N ALA A 132 1.27 4.77 17.22
CA ALA A 132 1.18 4.47 18.64
C ALA A 132 0.00 3.56 18.98
N GLU A 133 -1.16 3.79 18.37
CA GLU A 133 -2.34 2.95 18.54
C GLU A 133 -2.13 1.54 17.96
N ARG A 134 -1.49 1.46 16.79
CA ARG A 134 -1.14 0.18 16.16
C ARG A 134 -0.16 -0.64 17.00
N CYS A 135 0.88 0.00 17.54
CA CYS A 135 1.82 -0.67 18.43
C CYS A 135 1.12 -1.24 19.67
N HIS A 136 0.22 -0.45 20.30
CA HIS A 136 -0.52 -0.89 21.46
C HIS A 136 -1.44 -2.09 21.13
N THR A 137 -2.14 -2.04 20.01
CA THR A 137 -3.02 -3.14 19.56
C THR A 137 -2.23 -4.41 19.26
N SER A 138 -1.06 -4.28 18.61
CA SER A 138 -0.19 -5.41 18.30
C SER A 138 0.35 -6.07 19.59
N MET A 139 0.76 -5.29 20.57
CA MET A 139 1.22 -5.80 21.88
C MET A 139 0.10 -6.53 22.64
N GLN A 140 -1.13 -6.00 22.63
CA GLN A 140 -2.27 -6.66 23.28
C GLN A 140 -2.58 -8.03 22.67
N LEU A 141 -2.50 -8.14 21.34
CA LEU A 141 -2.72 -9.41 20.64
C LEU A 141 -1.64 -10.45 20.99
N GLU A 142 -0.41 -10.03 21.18
CA GLU A 142 0.68 -10.93 21.61
C GLU A 142 0.51 -11.39 23.05
N GLU A 143 0.12 -10.49 23.98
CA GLU A 143 -0.18 -10.85 25.37
C GLU A 143 -1.35 -11.85 25.46
N GLU A 144 -2.39 -11.68 24.63
CA GLU A 144 -3.52 -12.61 24.56
C GLU A 144 -3.10 -13.98 24.02
N TYR A 145 -2.17 -14.02 23.05
CA TYR A 145 -1.66 -15.26 22.47
C TYR A 145 -0.73 -16.03 23.43
N ASP A 146 0.03 -15.33 24.27
CA ASP A 146 0.95 -15.91 25.24
C ASP A 146 0.25 -16.40 26.52
N THR A 147 -1.07 -16.23 26.64
CA THR A 147 -1.82 -16.78 27.78
C THR A 147 -1.88 -18.32 27.73
N PRO A 148 -1.76 -19.03 28.88
CA PRO A 148 -1.61 -20.50 28.92
C PRO A 148 -2.73 -21.33 28.24
N ASP A 149 -3.89 -20.75 28.01
CA ASP A 149 -5.02 -21.41 27.36
C ASP A 149 -4.80 -21.70 25.86
N HIS A 150 -3.87 -21.02 25.20
CA HIS A 150 -3.53 -21.25 23.80
C HIS A 150 -2.34 -22.19 23.58
N GLN A 151 -1.58 -22.54 24.62
CA GLN A 151 -0.46 -23.50 24.54
C GLN A 151 -0.92 -24.98 24.58
N GLY A 152 -2.20 -25.25 24.69
CA GLY A 152 -2.79 -26.61 24.85
C GLY A 152 -2.93 -27.47 23.59
N GLY A 153 -2.32 -27.14 22.45
CA GLY A 153 -2.67 -27.74 21.15
C GLY A 153 -1.65 -28.67 20.46
N TYR A 154 -0.46 -28.91 20.98
CA TYR A 154 0.52 -29.79 20.34
C TYR A 154 0.94 -30.95 21.21
N THR A 155 0.04 -31.92 21.40
CA THR A 155 0.43 -33.24 21.88
C THR A 155 0.93 -34.05 20.67
N PHE A 156 2.23 -34.14 20.52
CA PHE A 156 2.85 -35.11 19.59
C PHE A 156 2.54 -36.53 20.10
N LEU A 157 1.60 -37.23 19.47
CA LEU A 157 1.43 -38.67 19.58
C LEU A 157 2.56 -39.35 18.78
N MET A 158 3.63 -39.69 19.47
CA MET A 158 4.56 -40.71 18.99
C MET A 158 3.99 -42.09 19.33
N THR A 159 3.62 -42.82 18.34
CA THR A 159 3.50 -44.28 18.32
C THR A 159 4.29 -44.85 17.14
#